data_76d6fab1a9af5e99b0569d92c6b1b749
#
_entry.id   76d6fab1a9af5e99b0569d92c6b1b749
#
_cell.length_a   1.000
_cell.length_b   1.000
_cell.length_c   1.000
_cell.angle_alpha   90.00
_cell.angle_beta   90.00
_cell.angle_gamma   90.00
#
_symmetry.space_group_name_H-M   'P 1'
#
loop_
_entity.id
_entity.type
_entity.pdbx_description
1 polymer ?
#
loop_
_entity_poly.entity_id
_entity_poly.type
_entity_poly.pdbx_seq_one_letter_code
_entity_poly.pdbx_strand_id
1 'polypeptide(L)'
;MSAGEEAIVASGNDNEGDQTNGNHTGKTDEYDPSTGSALSNFLWHGGSVWDAWFSCASNQVAQVLLTLPYSFSQLGMLSGIVLQIFYGLLGSWTAYLISVLYVEYRARKEKEGKNFKNHVIQWFEVLDGLLGTYWKAVGLAFNCTFLLFGSVIQLIACASNIYYINDHLDKRTWTYIFGACCATTVFIPSFHNYRIWSFLGLGMTTYTAWYLAIASIIHGQTEGVKHTGPTKLVLYFTGATNILYTFGGHAASAVYWAFGDALLNHSNAFSLLPKNGWRDAAVILMLIHQFITFGFACTPLYFVWEKVIGMHDTKSIFLRALARLPVVIPIWFLAIIFPFFGPINSAVGALLVSFTVYIIPALAHMLTYRSASARQNAAEKPPFFMPSWTAMYVLNAFVVIWVLIVGFGFGGWASVTNFVRQVDTFGLFAKCYQCKSPVPAGVAHAPVSALHHRL
;
A
#
# COMPACT_ATOMS: atom_id res chain seq x y z
N MET A 1 6.03 5.71 1.71
CA MET A 1 4.61 5.55 1.35
C MET A 1 3.63 6.27 2.27
N SER A 2 4.03 6.76 3.43
CA SER A 2 3.16 7.46 4.38
C SER A 2 2.88 8.93 4.04
N ALA A 3 3.60 9.52 3.13
CA ALA A 3 3.43 10.94 2.81
C ALA A 3 2.20 11.26 1.93
N GLY A 4 1.50 10.25 1.46
CA GLY A 4 0.31 10.45 0.60
C GLY A 4 -1.03 10.41 1.34
N GLU A 5 -1.07 9.91 2.55
CA GLU A 5 -2.34 9.64 3.24
C GLU A 5 -2.78 10.72 4.24
N GLU A 6 -1.88 11.48 4.82
CA GLU A 6 -2.27 12.54 5.78
C GLU A 6 -2.79 13.83 5.13
N ALA A 7 -3.02 13.81 3.92
CA ALA A 7 -2.80 14.93 3.05
C ALA A 7 -4.05 15.66 2.58
N ILE A 8 -5.23 15.45 3.08
CA ILE A 8 -6.43 16.11 2.54
C ILE A 8 -7.45 16.50 3.62
N VAL A 9 -7.01 17.26 4.59
CA VAL A 9 -7.94 17.89 5.55
C VAL A 9 -7.46 19.29 5.92
N ALA A 10 -7.47 20.21 4.99
CA ALA A 10 -7.58 21.65 5.29
C ALA A 10 -7.85 22.42 3.99
N SER A 11 -9.09 22.66 3.69
CA SER A 11 -9.49 23.73 2.79
C SER A 11 -9.42 25.05 3.58
N GLY A 12 -8.35 25.80 3.38
CA GLY A 12 -8.28 27.20 3.82
C GLY A 12 -9.11 28.08 2.89
N ASN A 13 -9.96 28.88 3.46
CA ASN A 13 -10.63 30.00 2.83
C ASN A 13 -9.58 31.05 2.44
N ASP A 14 -9.30 31.22 1.16
CA ASP A 14 -8.73 32.43 0.61
C ASP A 14 -9.90 33.38 0.24
N ASN A 15 -10.27 34.26 1.14
CA ASN A 15 -11.03 35.44 0.80
C ASN A 15 -10.15 36.67 1.05
N GLU A 16 -9.71 37.28 -0.03
CA GLU A 16 -9.25 38.68 -0.03
C GLU A 16 -10.41 39.65 0.25
N GLY A 17 -10.14 40.51 1.18
CA GLY A 17 -10.57 41.92 1.30
C GLY A 17 -12.02 42.28 1.13
N ASP A 18 -12.68 42.63 2.23
CA ASP A 18 -13.31 43.92 2.36
C ASP A 18 -13.43 44.32 3.82
N GLN A 19 -13.02 45.60 4.11
CA GLN A 19 -13.15 46.23 5.42
C GLN A 19 -14.56 46.77 5.58
N THR A 20 -15.36 46.23 6.48
CA THR A 20 -16.40 47.00 7.16
C THR A 20 -16.56 46.54 8.60
N ASN A 21 -16.49 47.50 9.46
CA ASN A 21 -16.68 47.52 10.90
C ASN A 21 -18.01 46.88 11.31
N GLY A 22 -17.96 45.84 12.15
CA GLY A 22 -19.13 45.29 12.77
C GLY A 22 -18.76 44.38 13.95
N ASN A 23 -18.88 44.98 15.14
CA ASN A 23 -18.68 44.32 16.43
C ASN A 23 -19.64 43.13 16.59
N HIS A 24 -19.17 41.90 16.40
CA HIS A 24 -19.81 40.68 16.88
C HIS A 24 -18.77 39.81 17.57
N THR A 25 -18.85 39.78 18.89
CA THR A 25 -18.18 38.82 19.77
C THR A 25 -18.63 37.39 19.41
N GLY A 26 -18.01 36.79 18.41
CA GLY A 26 -18.06 35.38 18.18
C GLY A 26 -17.03 34.70 19.09
N LYS A 27 -17.49 33.97 20.12
CA LYS A 27 -16.66 33.05 20.87
C LYS A 27 -16.07 32.03 19.88
N THR A 28 -14.81 32.21 19.56
CA THR A 28 -13.98 31.11 19.08
C THR A 28 -13.86 30.17 20.27
N ASP A 29 -14.49 28.99 20.18
CA ASP A 29 -14.26 27.91 21.11
C ASP A 29 -12.78 27.51 20.97
N GLU A 30 -11.95 28.16 21.79
CA GLU A 30 -10.57 27.80 22.01
C GLU A 30 -10.61 26.47 22.76
N TYR A 31 -10.35 25.40 22.04
CA TYR A 31 -10.32 24.03 22.60
C TYR A 31 -9.25 23.96 23.68
N ASP A 32 -9.68 23.90 24.94
CA ASP A 32 -8.81 23.67 26.09
C ASP A 32 -8.45 22.17 26.18
N PRO A 33 -7.18 21.78 25.96
CA PRO A 33 -6.75 20.41 26.00
C PRO A 33 -6.80 19.78 27.41
N SER A 34 -7.13 20.55 28.47
CA SER A 34 -7.12 20.09 29.84
C SER A 34 -8.38 19.33 30.30
N THR A 35 -9.48 19.34 29.52
CA THR A 35 -10.78 18.77 29.92
C THR A 35 -11.15 17.45 29.25
N GLY A 36 -10.35 16.94 28.30
CA GLY A 36 -10.56 15.62 27.72
C GLY A 36 -10.02 14.49 28.61
N SER A 37 -10.78 13.39 28.77
CA SER A 37 -10.23 12.21 29.44
C SER A 37 -8.95 11.74 28.72
N ALA A 38 -7.98 11.18 29.46
CA ALA A 38 -6.74 10.67 28.86
C ALA A 38 -6.98 9.69 27.71
N LEU A 39 -8.08 8.93 27.78
CA LEU A 39 -8.55 8.03 26.72
C LEU A 39 -9.04 8.79 25.47
N SER A 40 -9.78 9.89 25.64
CA SER A 40 -10.24 10.74 24.55
C SER A 40 -9.03 11.39 23.84
N ASN A 41 -8.07 11.90 24.59
CA ASN A 41 -6.85 12.47 24.03
C ASN A 41 -6.00 11.41 23.29
N PHE A 42 -5.92 10.20 23.84
CA PHE A 42 -5.23 9.08 23.20
C PHE A 42 -5.90 8.66 21.87
N LEU A 43 -7.23 8.62 21.83
CA LEU A 43 -7.98 8.13 20.66
C LEU A 43 -8.19 9.18 19.58
N TRP A 44 -8.30 10.47 19.93
CA TRP A 44 -8.78 11.52 19.02
C TRP A 44 -7.75 12.57 18.63
N HIS A 45 -6.62 12.70 19.36
CA HIS A 45 -5.57 13.65 19.03
C HIS A 45 -4.47 12.98 18.21
N GLY A 46 -4.52 13.15 16.88
CA GLY A 46 -3.47 12.74 15.97
C GLY A 46 -2.36 13.79 15.84
N GLY A 47 -1.27 13.40 15.17
CA GLY A 47 -0.13 14.30 14.88
C GLY A 47 1.13 14.00 15.68
N SER A 48 1.15 12.92 16.46
CA SER A 48 2.38 12.44 17.10
C SER A 48 3.25 11.63 16.13
N VAL A 49 4.54 11.52 16.44
CA VAL A 49 5.49 10.64 15.72
C VAL A 49 4.98 9.19 15.71
N TRP A 50 4.34 8.76 16.79
CA TRP A 50 3.77 7.42 16.90
C TRP A 50 2.58 7.18 15.97
N ASP A 51 1.76 8.18 15.72
CA ASP A 51 0.63 8.07 14.80
C ASP A 51 1.12 7.88 13.37
N ALA A 52 2.13 8.65 12.97
CA ALA A 52 2.79 8.49 11.69
C ALA A 52 3.44 7.10 11.56
N TRP A 53 4.09 6.62 12.62
CA TRP A 53 4.70 5.28 12.64
C TRP A 53 3.66 4.17 12.50
N PHE A 54 2.55 4.23 13.26
CA PHE A 54 1.47 3.24 13.16
C PHE A 54 0.83 3.24 11.77
N SER A 55 0.61 4.40 11.18
CA SER A 55 0.06 4.53 9.83
C SER A 55 1.00 3.92 8.79
N CYS A 56 2.28 4.27 8.82
CA CYS A 56 3.30 3.68 7.96
C CYS A 56 3.37 2.15 8.11
N ALA A 57 3.48 1.65 9.33
CA ALA A 57 3.64 0.23 9.60
C ALA A 57 2.41 -0.58 9.17
N SER A 58 1.19 -0.07 9.42
CA SER A 58 -0.06 -0.71 9.02
C SER A 58 -0.15 -0.84 7.49
N ASN A 59 0.21 0.21 6.75
CA ASN A 59 0.14 0.20 5.30
C ASN A 59 1.24 -0.60 4.62
N GLN A 60 2.43 -0.67 5.22
CA GLN A 60 3.58 -1.42 4.67
C GLN A 60 3.39 -2.95 4.76
N VAL A 61 2.67 -3.44 5.76
CA VAL A 61 2.43 -4.88 5.98
C VAL A 61 1.03 -5.29 5.50
N ALA A 62 0.52 -4.66 4.44
CA ALA A 62 -0.82 -4.85 3.92
C ALA A 62 -1.02 -6.23 3.22
N GLN A 63 -2.03 -6.33 2.35
CA GLN A 63 -2.42 -7.55 1.64
C GLN A 63 -1.27 -8.24 0.88
N VAL A 64 -0.21 -7.52 0.53
CA VAL A 64 0.94 -8.07 -0.19
C VAL A 64 1.70 -9.09 0.67
N LEU A 65 1.58 -9.05 2.00
CA LEU A 65 2.07 -10.10 2.90
C LEU A 65 1.60 -11.49 2.45
N LEU A 66 0.38 -11.61 1.96
CA LEU A 66 -0.20 -12.90 1.52
C LEU A 66 0.38 -13.39 0.20
N THR A 67 0.98 -12.52 -0.62
CA THR A 67 1.63 -12.87 -1.89
C THR A 67 3.15 -13.03 -1.79
N LEU A 68 3.76 -12.60 -0.70
CA LEU A 68 5.21 -12.73 -0.51
C LEU A 68 5.72 -14.18 -0.56
N PRO A 69 5.04 -15.17 0.05
CA PRO A 69 5.46 -16.57 -0.08
C PRO A 69 5.49 -17.07 -1.53
N TYR A 70 4.51 -16.62 -2.35
CA TYR A 70 4.52 -16.87 -3.79
C TYR A 70 5.75 -16.23 -4.48
N SER A 71 6.13 -15.02 -4.07
CA SER A 71 7.35 -14.38 -4.58
C SER A 71 8.61 -15.14 -4.19
N PHE A 72 8.67 -15.68 -2.98
CA PHE A 72 9.78 -16.53 -2.53
C PHE A 72 9.88 -17.82 -3.32
N SER A 73 8.75 -18.43 -3.72
CA SER A 73 8.78 -19.62 -4.60
C SER A 73 9.31 -19.30 -6.01
N GLN A 74 9.16 -18.06 -6.47
CA GLN A 74 9.70 -17.60 -7.75
C GLN A 74 11.18 -17.27 -7.71
N LEU A 75 11.69 -16.81 -6.55
CA LEU A 75 13.07 -16.33 -6.35
C LEU A 75 14.00 -17.38 -5.72
N GLY A 76 13.44 -18.30 -4.97
CA GLY A 76 14.18 -19.12 -4.01
C GLY A 76 14.41 -18.40 -2.68
N MET A 77 14.69 -19.18 -1.62
CA MET A 77 14.82 -18.67 -0.25
C MET A 77 15.91 -17.59 -0.11
N LEU A 78 17.12 -17.89 -0.56
CA LEU A 78 18.26 -16.99 -0.40
C LEU A 78 18.05 -15.67 -1.12
N SER A 79 17.67 -15.70 -2.40
CA SER A 79 17.39 -14.48 -3.17
C SER A 79 16.24 -13.69 -2.59
N GLY A 80 15.18 -14.36 -2.11
CA GLY A 80 14.05 -13.72 -1.45
C GLY A 80 14.47 -12.94 -0.20
N ILE A 81 15.27 -13.55 0.69
CA ILE A 81 15.76 -12.91 1.91
C ILE A 81 16.69 -11.74 1.57
N VAL A 82 17.67 -11.95 0.68
CA VAL A 82 18.63 -10.90 0.31
C VAL A 82 17.93 -9.69 -0.32
N LEU A 83 17.00 -9.92 -1.25
CA LEU A 83 16.24 -8.84 -1.88
C LEU A 83 15.31 -8.14 -0.89
N GLN A 84 14.72 -8.88 0.08
CA GLN A 84 13.87 -8.28 1.12
C GLN A 84 14.67 -7.30 2.00
N ILE A 85 15.87 -7.69 2.43
CA ILE A 85 16.76 -6.81 3.21
C ILE A 85 17.21 -5.63 2.35
N PHE A 86 17.66 -5.90 1.12
CA PHE A 86 18.17 -4.89 0.21
C PHE A 86 17.10 -3.81 -0.10
N TYR A 87 15.89 -4.22 -0.52
CA TYR A 87 14.82 -3.26 -0.80
C TYR A 87 14.28 -2.59 0.47
N GLY A 88 14.36 -3.28 1.62
CA GLY A 88 14.07 -2.67 2.91
C GLY A 88 14.98 -1.49 3.23
N LEU A 89 16.29 -1.66 3.01
CA LEU A 89 17.27 -0.59 3.19
C LEU A 89 17.07 0.54 2.17
N LEU A 90 16.83 0.22 0.89
CA LEU A 90 16.56 1.23 -0.13
C LEU A 90 15.28 2.02 0.16
N GLY A 91 14.19 1.34 0.58
CA GLY A 91 12.93 1.99 0.95
C GLY A 91 13.09 2.90 2.17
N SER A 92 13.84 2.47 3.19
CA SER A 92 14.18 3.31 4.34
C SER A 92 14.97 4.55 3.94
N TRP A 93 15.92 4.39 3.03
CA TRP A 93 16.68 5.50 2.49
C TRP A 93 15.81 6.52 1.76
N THR A 94 14.95 6.07 0.87
CA THR A 94 14.07 6.98 0.10
C THR A 94 12.99 7.63 0.97
N ALA A 95 12.49 6.95 2.00
CA ALA A 95 11.62 7.55 3.01
C ALA A 95 12.34 8.67 3.78
N TYR A 96 13.61 8.47 4.15
CA TYR A 96 14.45 9.53 4.71
C TYR A 96 14.59 10.73 3.76
N LEU A 97 14.82 10.49 2.45
CA LEU A 97 14.91 11.58 1.47
C LEU A 97 13.61 12.39 1.37
N ILE A 98 12.44 11.73 1.42
CA ILE A 98 11.13 12.41 1.43
C ILE A 98 11.03 13.32 2.66
N SER A 99 11.45 12.84 3.83
CA SER A 99 11.44 13.62 5.06
C SER A 99 12.36 14.84 4.98
N VAL A 100 13.56 14.69 4.44
CA VAL A 100 14.51 15.80 4.22
C VAL A 100 13.93 16.84 3.28
N LEU A 101 13.32 16.41 2.16
CA LEU A 101 12.70 17.32 1.20
C LEU A 101 11.49 18.06 1.79
N TYR A 102 10.70 17.39 2.64
CA TYR A 102 9.60 18.01 3.37
C TYR A 102 10.10 19.12 4.31
N VAL A 103 11.14 18.84 5.10
CA VAL A 103 11.74 19.82 6.02
C VAL A 103 12.33 21.00 5.25
N GLU A 104 13.03 20.74 4.15
CA GLU A 104 13.59 21.78 3.27
C GLU A 104 12.50 22.68 2.68
N TYR A 105 11.42 22.08 2.14
CA TYR A 105 10.27 22.82 1.60
C TYR A 105 9.64 23.71 2.68
N ARG A 106 9.35 23.13 3.84
CA ARG A 106 8.75 23.84 4.97
C ARG A 106 9.63 25.02 5.41
N ALA A 107 10.93 24.79 5.62
CA ALA A 107 11.87 25.82 6.03
C ALA A 107 11.97 26.98 5.02
N ARG A 108 11.93 26.68 3.71
CA ARG A 108 11.89 27.73 2.66
C ARG A 108 10.62 28.55 2.73
N LYS A 109 9.47 27.90 2.87
CA LYS A 109 8.16 28.58 2.90
C LYS A 109 7.93 29.37 4.19
N GLU A 110 8.44 28.90 5.33
CA GLU A 110 8.41 29.66 6.59
C GLU A 110 9.29 30.93 6.48
N LYS A 111 10.43 30.90 5.79
CA LYS A 111 11.23 32.09 5.48
C LYS A 111 10.50 33.08 4.55
N GLU A 112 9.62 32.59 3.68
CA GLU A 112 8.73 33.41 2.83
C GLU A 112 7.52 33.95 3.61
N GLY A 113 7.42 33.69 4.93
CA GLY A 113 6.33 34.15 5.79
C GLY A 113 5.06 33.29 5.76
N LYS A 114 5.08 32.12 5.12
CA LYS A 114 3.93 31.21 5.13
C LYS A 114 3.82 30.48 6.46
N ASN A 115 2.59 30.41 7.00
CA ASN A 115 2.28 29.72 8.24
C ASN A 115 1.54 28.40 7.92
N PHE A 116 2.04 27.28 8.43
CA PHE A 116 1.47 25.95 8.22
C PHE A 116 0.66 25.42 9.42
N LYS A 117 0.27 26.29 10.38
CA LYS A 117 -0.39 25.88 11.62
C LYS A 117 -1.65 25.00 11.39
N ASN A 118 -2.39 25.26 10.30
CA ASN A 118 -3.62 24.54 9.95
C ASN A 118 -3.57 23.90 8.56
N HIS A 119 -2.38 23.74 7.97
CA HIS A 119 -2.20 23.18 6.65
C HIS A 119 -1.32 21.94 6.69
N VAL A 120 -1.80 20.83 6.14
CA VAL A 120 -1.03 19.61 5.97
C VAL A 120 -0.34 19.65 4.62
N ILE A 121 0.99 19.75 4.65
CA ILE A 121 1.82 19.83 3.44
C ILE A 121 1.78 18.50 2.68
N GLN A 122 1.42 18.58 1.42
CA GLN A 122 1.29 17.45 0.50
C GLN A 122 2.61 17.14 -0.21
N TRP A 123 2.88 15.87 -0.51
CA TRP A 123 4.07 15.50 -1.27
C TRP A 123 4.17 16.23 -2.63
N PHE A 124 3.06 16.37 -3.35
CA PHE A 124 3.04 17.11 -4.61
C PHE A 124 3.27 18.62 -4.44
N GLU A 125 2.91 19.21 -3.29
CA GLU A 125 3.25 20.61 -2.95
C GLU A 125 4.74 20.76 -2.68
N VAL A 126 5.36 19.77 -2.03
CA VAL A 126 6.82 19.73 -1.84
C VAL A 126 7.52 19.71 -3.20
N LEU A 127 7.07 18.86 -4.12
CA LEU A 127 7.61 18.79 -5.47
C LEU A 127 7.42 20.12 -6.23
N ASP A 128 6.25 20.73 -6.15
CA ASP A 128 5.95 22.02 -6.78
C ASP A 128 6.88 23.14 -6.25
N GLY A 129 6.97 23.26 -4.94
CA GLY A 129 7.74 24.34 -4.31
C GLY A 129 9.25 24.17 -4.40
N LEU A 130 9.78 22.98 -4.57
CA LEU A 130 11.22 22.72 -4.71
C LEU A 130 11.68 22.62 -6.17
N LEU A 131 10.85 22.07 -7.05
CA LEU A 131 11.23 21.68 -8.43
C LEU A 131 10.30 22.25 -9.51
N GLY A 132 9.15 22.81 -9.12
CA GLY A 132 8.20 23.45 -10.02
C GLY A 132 7.06 22.55 -10.52
N THR A 133 6.12 23.17 -11.23
CA THR A 133 4.81 22.61 -11.60
C THR A 133 4.89 21.32 -12.43
N TYR A 134 5.94 21.15 -13.25
CA TYR A 134 6.14 19.89 -13.98
C TYR A 134 6.29 18.70 -13.03
N TRP A 135 7.13 18.84 -12.00
CA TRP A 135 7.35 17.78 -11.02
C TRP A 135 6.12 17.52 -10.15
N LYS A 136 5.33 18.57 -9.84
CA LYS A 136 4.02 18.41 -9.23
C LYS A 136 3.10 17.52 -10.06
N ALA A 137 2.99 17.81 -11.37
CA ALA A 137 2.13 17.04 -12.26
C ALA A 137 2.57 15.57 -12.36
N VAL A 138 3.89 15.33 -12.49
CA VAL A 138 4.46 13.97 -12.51
C VAL A 138 4.17 13.24 -11.19
N GLY A 139 4.47 13.86 -10.05
CA GLY A 139 4.23 13.26 -8.74
C GLY A 139 2.75 12.96 -8.49
N LEU A 140 1.86 13.88 -8.85
CA LEU A 140 0.42 13.70 -8.72
C LEU A 140 -0.10 12.57 -9.63
N ALA A 141 0.34 12.51 -10.89
CA ALA A 141 -0.07 11.47 -11.84
C ALA A 141 0.33 10.07 -11.35
N PHE A 142 1.60 9.89 -10.96
CA PHE A 142 2.07 8.61 -10.42
C PHE A 142 1.37 8.24 -9.11
N ASN A 143 1.17 9.19 -8.20
CA ASN A 143 0.51 8.91 -6.93
C ASN A 143 -0.97 8.53 -7.11
N CYS A 144 -1.73 9.28 -7.93
CA CYS A 144 -3.13 8.96 -8.19
C CYS A 144 -3.27 7.60 -8.88
N THR A 145 -2.41 7.29 -9.86
CA THR A 145 -2.42 5.99 -10.54
C THR A 145 -2.08 4.86 -9.55
N PHE A 146 -1.11 5.08 -8.66
CA PHE A 146 -0.73 4.13 -7.63
C PHE A 146 -1.90 3.86 -6.66
N LEU A 147 -2.58 4.90 -6.17
CA LEU A 147 -3.74 4.78 -5.28
C LEU A 147 -4.91 4.07 -5.97
N LEU A 148 -5.16 4.37 -7.24
CA LEU A 148 -6.20 3.72 -8.05
C LEU A 148 -5.95 2.21 -8.14
N PHE A 149 -4.78 1.79 -8.59
CA PHE A 149 -4.46 0.36 -8.68
C PHE A 149 -4.30 -0.30 -7.31
N GLY A 150 -3.83 0.42 -6.30
CA GLY A 150 -3.84 -0.03 -4.91
C GLY A 150 -5.25 -0.38 -4.44
N SER A 151 -6.24 0.45 -4.75
CA SER A 151 -7.66 0.19 -4.44
C SER A 151 -8.20 -1.02 -5.20
N VAL A 152 -7.83 -1.18 -6.48
CA VAL A 152 -8.18 -2.39 -7.27
C VAL A 152 -7.66 -3.66 -6.60
N ILE A 153 -6.40 -3.65 -6.18
CA ILE A 153 -5.75 -4.78 -5.51
C ILE A 153 -6.46 -5.13 -4.20
N GLN A 154 -6.82 -4.12 -3.38
CA GLN A 154 -7.56 -4.34 -2.12
C GLN A 154 -8.88 -5.06 -2.37
N LEU A 155 -9.62 -4.66 -3.39
CA LEU A 155 -10.91 -5.26 -3.73
C LEU A 155 -10.75 -6.71 -4.22
N ILE A 156 -9.77 -7.00 -5.08
CA ILE A 156 -9.44 -8.36 -5.51
C ILE A 156 -9.02 -9.22 -4.32
N ALA A 157 -8.24 -8.66 -3.40
CA ALA A 157 -7.78 -9.34 -2.20
C ALA A 157 -8.95 -9.72 -1.27
N CYS A 158 -9.92 -8.82 -1.08
CA CYS A 158 -11.13 -9.12 -0.31
C CYS A 158 -11.87 -10.34 -0.88
N ALA A 159 -12.13 -10.33 -2.18
CA ALA A 159 -12.80 -11.43 -2.86
C ALA A 159 -12.01 -12.76 -2.81
N SER A 160 -10.69 -12.66 -2.94
CA SER A 160 -9.81 -13.83 -2.83
C SER A 160 -9.78 -14.41 -1.42
N ASN A 161 -9.73 -13.56 -0.39
CA ASN A 161 -9.61 -14.00 0.99
C ASN A 161 -10.88 -14.66 1.50
N ILE A 162 -12.06 -14.07 1.29
CA ILE A 162 -13.33 -14.67 1.73
C ILE A 162 -13.58 -16.03 1.09
N TYR A 163 -13.13 -16.24 -0.15
CA TYR A 163 -13.24 -17.51 -0.85
C TYR A 163 -12.58 -18.68 -0.08
N TYR A 164 -11.57 -18.41 0.75
CA TYR A 164 -10.93 -19.46 1.55
C TYR A 164 -11.74 -19.88 2.78
N ILE A 165 -12.70 -19.06 3.23
CA ILE A 165 -13.68 -19.43 4.26
C ILE A 165 -14.92 -20.05 3.60
N ASN A 166 -15.45 -19.38 2.58
CA ASN A 166 -16.68 -19.76 1.90
C ASN A 166 -16.45 -19.85 0.38
N ASP A 167 -16.32 -21.06 -0.12
CA ASP A 167 -16.10 -21.39 -1.52
C ASP A 167 -17.41 -21.77 -2.29
N HIS A 168 -18.58 -21.52 -1.70
CA HIS A 168 -19.86 -21.71 -2.38
C HIS A 168 -20.09 -20.72 -3.52
N LEU A 169 -19.54 -19.50 -3.40
CA LEU A 169 -19.58 -18.48 -4.45
C LEU A 169 -18.20 -18.37 -5.11
N ASP A 170 -18.17 -18.12 -6.41
CA ASP A 170 -16.94 -17.85 -7.13
C ASP A 170 -16.32 -16.49 -6.73
N LYS A 171 -15.01 -16.33 -6.97
CA LYS A 171 -14.29 -15.10 -6.61
C LYS A 171 -14.84 -13.86 -7.31
N ARG A 172 -15.38 -13.98 -8.52
CA ARG A 172 -16.00 -12.87 -9.25
C ARG A 172 -17.28 -12.41 -8.57
N THR A 173 -18.14 -13.35 -8.12
CA THR A 173 -19.34 -13.02 -7.36
C THR A 173 -19.00 -12.32 -6.04
N TRP A 174 -17.95 -12.78 -5.36
CA TRP A 174 -17.42 -12.07 -4.18
C TRP A 174 -16.91 -10.67 -4.54
N THR A 175 -16.28 -10.48 -5.72
CA THR A 175 -15.85 -9.15 -6.17
C THR A 175 -17.04 -8.21 -6.38
N TYR A 176 -18.19 -8.70 -6.86
CA TYR A 176 -19.40 -7.89 -6.95
C TYR A 176 -19.90 -7.46 -5.57
N ILE A 177 -19.95 -8.38 -4.60
CA ILE A 177 -20.42 -8.10 -3.24
C ILE A 177 -19.49 -7.09 -2.54
N PHE A 178 -18.17 -7.36 -2.54
CA PHE A 178 -17.19 -6.46 -1.91
C PHE A 178 -17.08 -5.12 -2.64
N GLY A 179 -17.27 -5.08 -3.95
CA GLY A 179 -17.33 -3.84 -4.71
C GLY A 179 -18.51 -2.96 -4.25
N ALA A 180 -19.68 -3.54 -4.05
CA ALA A 180 -20.83 -2.82 -3.51
C ALA A 180 -20.56 -2.33 -2.07
N CYS A 181 -19.94 -3.17 -1.21
CA CYS A 181 -19.54 -2.76 0.14
C CYS A 181 -18.49 -1.62 0.08
N CYS A 182 -17.47 -1.74 -0.75
CA CYS A 182 -16.42 -0.73 -0.90
C CYS A 182 -16.97 0.58 -1.50
N ALA A 183 -17.99 0.51 -2.38
CA ALA A 183 -18.65 1.71 -2.92
C ALA A 183 -19.31 2.56 -1.81
N THR A 184 -19.65 2.00 -0.65
CA THR A 184 -20.16 2.78 0.48
C THR A 184 -19.15 3.78 1.04
N THR A 185 -17.85 3.61 0.74
CA THR A 185 -16.80 4.57 1.14
C THR A 185 -16.97 5.96 0.53
N VAL A 186 -17.77 6.10 -0.54
CA VAL A 186 -18.13 7.42 -1.12
C VAL A 186 -18.84 8.34 -0.12
N PHE A 187 -19.50 7.78 0.91
CA PHE A 187 -20.18 8.53 1.95
C PHE A 187 -19.26 9.01 3.07
N ILE A 188 -17.99 8.58 3.12
CA ILE A 188 -17.05 8.99 4.16
C ILE A 188 -16.69 10.47 3.95
N PRO A 189 -17.09 11.40 4.85
CA PRO A 189 -16.92 12.83 4.62
C PRO A 189 -15.46 13.29 4.76
N SER A 190 -14.75 12.73 5.72
CA SER A 190 -13.34 12.98 5.98
C SER A 190 -12.77 11.90 6.91
N PHE A 191 -11.45 11.75 6.88
CA PHE A 191 -10.75 10.83 7.79
C PHE A 191 -10.02 11.63 8.89
N HIS A 192 -10.73 12.11 9.89
CA HIS A 192 -10.08 12.77 11.03
C HIS A 192 -9.46 11.80 12.05
N ASN A 193 -9.85 10.53 12.02
CA ASN A 193 -9.51 9.55 13.06
C ASN A 193 -8.69 8.37 12.54
N TYR A 194 -7.67 8.63 11.72
CA TYR A 194 -6.78 7.60 11.17
C TYR A 194 -6.03 6.80 12.23
N ARG A 195 -5.73 7.40 13.37
CA ARG A 195 -4.93 6.79 14.43
C ARG A 195 -5.48 5.45 14.87
N ILE A 196 -6.77 5.40 15.21
CA ILE A 196 -7.44 4.16 15.68
C ILE A 196 -7.41 3.10 14.59
N TRP A 197 -7.78 3.48 13.36
CA TRP A 197 -7.81 2.56 12.23
C TRP A 197 -6.41 2.05 11.86
N SER A 198 -5.39 2.90 11.92
CA SER A 198 -4.00 2.50 11.68
C SER A 198 -3.47 1.57 12.77
N PHE A 199 -3.77 1.84 14.04
CA PHE A 199 -3.42 0.99 15.16
C PHE A 199 -4.11 -0.38 15.07
N LEU A 200 -5.41 -0.41 14.82
CA LEU A 200 -6.16 -1.65 14.60
C LEU A 200 -5.62 -2.42 13.39
N GLY A 201 -5.36 -1.70 12.29
CA GLY A 201 -4.77 -2.27 11.08
C GLY A 201 -3.43 -2.95 11.34
N LEU A 202 -2.55 -2.30 12.11
CA LEU A 202 -1.27 -2.90 12.51
C LEU A 202 -1.46 -4.16 13.36
N GLY A 203 -2.42 -4.15 14.30
CA GLY A 203 -2.75 -5.34 15.09
C GLY A 203 -3.24 -6.51 14.22
N MET A 204 -4.12 -6.22 13.24
CA MET A 204 -4.67 -7.22 12.31
C MET A 204 -3.58 -7.82 11.42
N THR A 205 -2.70 -6.99 10.85
CA THR A 205 -1.59 -7.46 10.00
C THR A 205 -0.53 -8.19 10.80
N THR A 206 -0.22 -7.75 12.01
CA THR A 206 0.70 -8.44 12.93
C THR A 206 0.19 -9.82 13.29
N TYR A 207 -1.09 -9.94 13.68
CA TYR A 207 -1.70 -11.25 13.92
C TYR A 207 -1.56 -12.16 12.71
N THR A 208 -1.91 -11.66 11.53
CA THR A 208 -1.85 -12.44 10.28
C THR A 208 -0.42 -12.87 9.95
N ALA A 209 0.55 -11.98 10.07
CA ALA A 209 1.97 -12.29 9.80
C ALA A 209 2.51 -13.39 10.72
N TRP A 210 2.23 -13.28 12.03
CA TRP A 210 2.64 -14.30 12.99
C TRP A 210 1.85 -15.60 12.83
N TYR A 211 0.55 -15.52 12.54
CA TYR A 211 -0.24 -16.71 12.22
C TYR A 211 0.36 -17.47 11.03
N LEU A 212 0.69 -16.80 9.93
CA LEU A 212 1.32 -17.41 8.76
C LEU A 212 2.64 -18.12 9.14
N ALA A 213 3.49 -17.45 9.92
CA ALA A 213 4.78 -18.01 10.33
C ALA A 213 4.60 -19.22 11.26
N ILE A 214 3.83 -19.07 12.34
CA ILE A 214 3.63 -20.10 13.37
C ILE A 214 2.89 -21.30 12.79
N ALA A 215 1.80 -21.08 12.05
CA ALA A 215 1.03 -22.16 11.45
C ALA A 215 1.86 -22.99 10.46
N SER A 216 2.74 -22.33 9.68
CA SER A 216 3.64 -23.03 8.76
C SER A 216 4.71 -23.85 9.49
N ILE A 217 5.27 -23.33 10.58
CA ILE A 217 6.26 -24.04 11.40
C ILE A 217 5.62 -25.26 12.08
N ILE A 218 4.41 -25.10 12.65
CA ILE A 218 3.67 -26.21 13.28
C ILE A 218 3.26 -27.27 12.25
N HIS A 219 2.83 -26.85 11.06
CA HIS A 219 2.50 -27.77 9.97
C HIS A 219 3.71 -28.60 9.54
N GLY A 220 4.90 -28.00 9.62
CA GLY A 220 6.13 -28.60 9.10
C GLY A 220 6.18 -28.60 7.58
N GLN A 221 7.20 -29.24 7.02
CA GLN A 221 7.33 -29.36 5.58
C GLN A 221 6.31 -30.36 5.01
N THR A 222 5.66 -29.98 3.94
CA THR A 222 4.77 -30.88 3.18
C THR A 222 5.58 -32.08 2.65
N GLU A 223 5.03 -33.28 2.70
CA GLU A 223 5.68 -34.49 2.18
C GLU A 223 6.08 -34.28 0.72
N GLY A 224 7.35 -34.56 0.40
CA GLY A 224 7.90 -34.37 -0.93
C GLY A 224 8.07 -32.92 -1.36
N VAL A 225 8.09 -31.95 -0.43
CA VAL A 225 8.30 -30.53 -0.73
C VAL A 225 9.58 -30.31 -1.55
N LYS A 226 9.47 -29.49 -2.59
CA LYS A 226 10.59 -29.10 -3.44
C LYS A 226 10.82 -27.59 -3.32
N HIS A 227 12.08 -27.19 -3.37
CA HIS A 227 12.53 -25.80 -3.36
C HIS A 227 13.49 -25.61 -4.54
N THR A 228 12.96 -25.73 -5.77
CA THR A 228 13.77 -25.73 -6.99
C THR A 228 14.38 -24.36 -7.32
N GLY A 229 13.83 -23.28 -6.74
CA GLY A 229 14.27 -21.93 -7.02
C GLY A 229 13.87 -21.41 -8.41
N PRO A 230 14.48 -20.33 -8.89
CA PRO A 230 14.05 -19.67 -10.11
C PRO A 230 14.36 -20.51 -11.36
N THR A 231 13.31 -20.94 -12.05
CA THR A 231 13.44 -21.71 -13.31
C THR A 231 13.40 -20.83 -14.55
N LYS A 232 12.85 -19.60 -14.44
CA LYS A 232 12.68 -18.65 -15.56
C LYS A 232 12.93 -17.22 -15.09
N LEU A 233 13.64 -16.43 -15.92
CA LEU A 233 13.92 -15.02 -15.63
C LEU A 233 12.65 -14.19 -15.40
N VAL A 234 11.59 -14.48 -16.15
CA VAL A 234 10.29 -13.81 -15.97
C VAL A 234 9.76 -14.01 -14.54
N LEU A 235 9.80 -15.24 -14.01
CA LEU A 235 9.35 -15.51 -12.64
C LEU A 235 10.27 -14.83 -11.62
N TYR A 236 11.59 -14.88 -11.82
CA TYR A 236 12.55 -14.24 -10.93
C TYR A 236 12.28 -12.74 -10.78
N PHE A 237 12.19 -12.02 -11.88
CA PHE A 237 11.95 -10.57 -11.82
C PHE A 237 10.52 -10.22 -11.39
N THR A 238 9.52 -11.05 -11.66
CA THR A 238 8.17 -10.89 -11.11
C THR A 238 8.17 -11.00 -9.58
N GLY A 239 8.88 -11.99 -9.03
CA GLY A 239 9.05 -12.13 -7.58
C GLY A 239 9.82 -10.98 -6.96
N ALA A 240 10.90 -10.52 -7.61
CA ALA A 240 11.69 -9.40 -7.14
C ALA A 240 10.89 -8.09 -7.05
N THR A 241 9.98 -7.83 -8.00
CA THR A 241 9.12 -6.64 -7.98
C THR A 241 8.02 -6.70 -6.94
N ASN A 242 7.53 -7.89 -6.60
CA ASN A 242 6.62 -8.03 -5.45
C ASN A 242 7.32 -7.68 -4.13
N ILE A 243 8.59 -8.07 -3.97
CA ILE A 243 9.38 -7.72 -2.76
C ILE A 243 9.67 -6.22 -2.72
N LEU A 244 9.91 -5.57 -3.86
CA LEU A 244 10.10 -4.13 -3.94
C LEU A 244 8.87 -3.34 -3.41
N TYR A 245 7.69 -3.96 -3.47
CA TYR A 245 6.44 -3.35 -3.06
C TYR A 245 6.18 -3.42 -1.55
N THR A 246 6.66 -4.47 -0.83
CA THR A 246 6.25 -4.69 0.57
C THR A 246 7.28 -5.42 1.43
N PHE A 247 7.04 -5.39 2.76
CA PHE A 247 7.84 -6.06 3.79
C PHE A 247 7.05 -7.18 4.49
N GLY A 248 7.72 -8.23 4.95
CA GLY A 248 7.10 -9.37 5.63
C GLY A 248 7.87 -10.67 5.46
N GLY A 249 9.20 -10.56 5.33
CA GLY A 249 10.08 -11.67 5.01
C GLY A 249 10.01 -12.87 5.96
N HIS A 250 9.75 -12.66 7.27
CA HIS A 250 9.63 -13.75 8.24
C HIS A 250 8.46 -14.69 7.94
N ALA A 251 7.27 -14.15 7.64
CA ALA A 251 6.11 -14.94 7.26
C ALA A 251 6.32 -15.62 5.91
N ALA A 252 6.88 -14.90 4.92
CA ALA A 252 7.17 -15.42 3.60
C ALA A 252 8.15 -16.59 3.63
N SER A 253 9.23 -16.47 4.41
CA SER A 253 10.24 -17.52 4.57
C SER A 253 9.67 -18.76 5.21
N ALA A 254 8.87 -18.64 6.29
CA ALA A 254 8.25 -19.77 6.97
C ALA A 254 7.26 -20.51 6.08
N VAL A 255 6.40 -19.79 5.36
CA VAL A 255 5.42 -20.40 4.43
C VAL A 255 6.14 -21.07 3.26
N TYR A 256 7.15 -20.41 2.66
CA TYR A 256 7.91 -21.01 1.57
C TYR A 256 8.70 -22.24 2.03
N TRP A 257 9.28 -22.21 3.24
CA TRP A 257 9.95 -23.37 3.83
C TRP A 257 9.00 -24.57 3.96
N ALA A 258 7.75 -24.34 4.37
CA ALA A 258 6.77 -25.40 4.59
C ALA A 258 6.20 -25.96 3.28
N PHE A 259 5.90 -25.11 2.30
CA PHE A 259 5.13 -25.49 1.11
C PHE A 259 5.90 -25.44 -0.21
N GLY A 260 7.09 -24.85 -0.23
CA GLY A 260 8.00 -24.82 -1.38
C GLY A 260 7.36 -24.40 -2.70
N ASP A 261 7.60 -25.16 -3.74
CA ASP A 261 7.15 -24.90 -5.11
C ASP A 261 5.64 -25.04 -5.33
N ALA A 262 4.89 -25.63 -4.39
CA ALA A 262 3.43 -25.61 -4.43
C ALA A 262 2.85 -24.20 -4.48
N LEU A 263 3.58 -23.23 -3.90
CA LEU A 263 3.21 -21.81 -3.93
C LEU A 263 3.20 -21.21 -5.35
N LEU A 264 3.91 -21.77 -6.33
CA LEU A 264 3.89 -21.29 -7.73
C LEU A 264 2.47 -21.30 -8.34
N ASN A 265 1.61 -22.19 -7.84
CA ASN A 265 0.21 -22.30 -8.27
C ASN A 265 -0.76 -21.57 -7.33
N HIS A 266 -0.26 -20.96 -6.26
CA HIS A 266 -1.05 -20.33 -5.21
C HIS A 266 -0.49 -18.96 -4.82
N SER A 267 -1.00 -17.89 -5.44
CA SER A 267 -0.54 -16.52 -5.16
C SER A 267 -0.99 -15.98 -3.80
N ASN A 268 -1.84 -16.69 -3.07
CA ASN A 268 -2.29 -16.31 -1.74
C ASN A 268 -1.98 -17.42 -0.73
N ALA A 269 -1.22 -17.09 0.31
CA ALA A 269 -0.76 -18.02 1.33
C ALA A 269 -1.88 -18.78 2.05
N PHE A 270 -3.05 -18.18 2.24
CA PHE A 270 -4.18 -18.85 2.89
C PHE A 270 -4.70 -20.09 2.14
N SER A 271 -4.38 -20.22 0.87
CA SER A 271 -4.82 -21.38 0.07
C SER A 271 -4.21 -22.71 0.52
N LEU A 272 -2.98 -22.68 1.05
CA LEU A 272 -2.23 -23.87 1.45
C LEU A 272 -2.30 -24.17 2.96
N LEU A 273 -2.66 -23.18 3.77
CA LEU A 273 -2.73 -23.35 5.22
C LEU A 273 -3.93 -24.20 5.64
N PRO A 274 -3.81 -24.99 6.73
CA PRO A 274 -4.89 -25.82 7.25
C PRO A 274 -6.14 -25.03 7.59
N LYS A 275 -7.32 -25.59 7.26
CA LYS A 275 -8.61 -25.02 7.64
C LYS A 275 -8.83 -25.17 9.15
N ASN A 276 -8.76 -24.09 9.89
CA ASN A 276 -9.05 -24.02 11.31
C ASN A 276 -9.54 -22.61 11.71
N GLY A 277 -10.08 -22.48 12.92
CA GLY A 277 -10.61 -21.19 13.41
C GLY A 277 -9.58 -20.08 13.46
N TRP A 278 -8.29 -20.38 13.69
CA TRP A 278 -7.21 -19.39 13.69
C TRP A 278 -6.96 -18.81 12.30
N ARG A 279 -7.03 -19.68 11.24
CA ARG A 279 -6.93 -19.21 9.86
C ARG A 279 -8.12 -18.35 9.49
N ASP A 280 -9.33 -18.76 9.87
CA ASP A 280 -10.54 -18.02 9.56
C ASP A 280 -10.55 -16.65 10.28
N ALA A 281 -10.03 -16.59 11.51
CA ALA A 281 -9.78 -15.32 12.19
C ALA A 281 -8.79 -14.43 11.42
N ALA A 282 -7.67 -14.98 10.94
CA ALA A 282 -6.70 -14.23 10.13
C ALA A 282 -7.34 -13.70 8.84
N VAL A 283 -8.16 -14.51 8.15
CA VAL A 283 -8.90 -14.09 6.95
C VAL A 283 -9.85 -12.94 7.26
N ILE A 284 -10.65 -13.05 8.34
CA ILE A 284 -11.60 -12.00 8.74
C ILE A 284 -10.87 -10.70 9.09
N LEU A 285 -9.80 -10.78 9.88
CA LEU A 285 -9.00 -9.61 10.23
C LEU A 285 -8.39 -8.94 9.00
N MET A 286 -7.90 -9.73 8.04
CA MET A 286 -7.39 -9.19 6.78
C MET A 286 -8.50 -8.59 5.90
N LEU A 287 -9.71 -9.12 5.91
CA LEU A 287 -10.84 -8.51 5.20
C LEU A 287 -11.18 -7.13 5.77
N ILE A 288 -11.24 -7.01 7.09
CA ILE A 288 -11.49 -5.72 7.77
C ILE A 288 -10.36 -4.74 7.44
N HIS A 289 -9.10 -5.19 7.55
CA HIS A 289 -7.94 -4.38 7.20
C HIS A 289 -7.98 -3.90 5.75
N GLN A 290 -8.32 -4.76 4.81
CA GLN A 290 -8.40 -4.42 3.39
C GLN A 290 -9.52 -3.43 3.08
N PHE A 291 -10.66 -3.53 3.76
CA PHE A 291 -11.73 -2.56 3.63
C PHE A 291 -11.28 -1.17 4.13
N ILE A 292 -10.57 -1.12 5.27
CA ILE A 292 -10.00 0.12 5.81
C ILE A 292 -8.98 0.71 4.83
N THR A 293 -8.05 -0.10 4.34
CA THR A 293 -7.01 0.36 3.41
C THR A 293 -7.56 0.74 2.03
N PHE A 294 -8.64 0.11 1.58
CA PHE A 294 -9.39 0.56 0.41
C PHE A 294 -9.90 2.00 0.61
N GLY A 295 -10.52 2.29 1.76
CA GLY A 295 -10.94 3.64 2.12
C GLY A 295 -9.79 4.64 2.11
N PHE A 296 -8.64 4.26 2.66
CA PHE A 296 -7.44 5.10 2.68
C PHE A 296 -6.90 5.41 1.29
N ALA A 297 -6.92 4.45 0.38
CA ALA A 297 -6.47 4.64 -1.00
C ALA A 297 -7.48 5.45 -1.84
N CYS A 298 -8.79 5.22 -1.67
CA CYS A 298 -9.82 5.89 -2.46
C CYS A 298 -10.08 7.32 -2.00
N THR A 299 -10.01 7.64 -0.71
CA THR A 299 -10.36 8.97 -0.21
C THR A 299 -9.52 10.10 -0.81
N PRO A 300 -8.18 9.99 -0.92
CA PRO A 300 -7.38 10.98 -1.64
C PRO A 300 -7.82 11.16 -3.10
N LEU A 301 -8.18 10.06 -3.78
CA LEU A 301 -8.68 10.12 -5.16
C LEU A 301 -10.02 10.86 -5.24
N TYR A 302 -10.92 10.61 -4.29
CA TYR A 302 -12.19 11.34 -4.21
C TYR A 302 -11.97 12.84 -4.07
N PHE A 303 -11.06 13.26 -3.22
CA PHE A 303 -10.79 14.69 -2.99
C PHE A 303 -10.10 15.36 -4.18
N VAL A 304 -9.14 14.68 -4.81
CA VAL A 304 -8.54 15.20 -6.05
C VAL A 304 -9.62 15.38 -7.12
N TRP A 305 -10.48 14.37 -7.28
CA TRP A 305 -11.59 14.44 -8.24
C TRP A 305 -12.61 15.53 -7.89
N GLU A 306 -13.05 15.62 -6.62
CA GLU A 306 -13.95 16.70 -6.15
C GLU A 306 -13.39 18.10 -6.44
N LYS A 307 -12.08 18.30 -6.25
CA LYS A 307 -11.42 19.56 -6.57
C LYS A 307 -11.44 19.84 -8.07
N VAL A 308 -11.18 18.85 -8.90
CA VAL A 308 -11.19 18.99 -10.37
C VAL A 308 -12.57 19.40 -10.88
N ILE A 309 -13.65 18.84 -10.32
CA ILE A 309 -15.03 19.15 -10.73
C ILE A 309 -15.68 20.28 -9.93
N GLY A 310 -14.95 20.91 -9.00
CA GLY A 310 -15.46 22.03 -8.17
C GLY A 310 -16.52 21.64 -7.14
N MET A 311 -16.57 20.36 -6.75
CA MET A 311 -17.60 19.84 -5.80
C MET A 311 -17.07 19.67 -4.37
N HIS A 312 -15.81 20.02 -4.10
CA HIS A 312 -15.15 19.75 -2.82
C HIS A 312 -15.86 20.44 -1.63
N ASP A 313 -16.32 21.68 -1.81
CA ASP A 313 -16.96 22.50 -0.76
C ASP A 313 -18.48 22.30 -0.65
N THR A 314 -19.02 21.35 -1.42
CA THR A 314 -20.45 21.04 -1.40
C THR A 314 -20.87 20.46 -0.06
N LYS A 315 -21.82 21.10 0.62
CA LYS A 315 -22.31 20.68 1.95
C LYS A 315 -23.13 19.37 1.92
N SER A 316 -23.74 19.03 0.79
CA SER A 316 -24.58 17.84 0.66
C SER A 316 -23.72 16.58 0.51
N ILE A 317 -23.79 15.68 1.49
CA ILE A 317 -23.10 14.39 1.48
C ILE A 317 -23.55 13.52 0.28
N PHE A 318 -24.82 13.56 -0.08
CA PHE A 318 -25.37 12.79 -1.20
C PHE A 318 -24.82 13.25 -2.55
N LEU A 319 -24.74 14.58 -2.76
CA LEU A 319 -24.18 15.13 -4.00
C LEU A 319 -22.68 14.81 -4.10
N ARG A 320 -21.96 14.92 -2.99
CA ARG A 320 -20.54 14.53 -2.96
C ARG A 320 -20.37 13.03 -3.21
N ALA A 321 -21.18 12.17 -2.60
CA ALA A 321 -21.15 10.74 -2.84
C ALA A 321 -21.43 10.41 -4.32
N LEU A 322 -22.43 11.04 -4.94
CA LEU A 322 -22.72 10.88 -6.36
C LEU A 322 -21.52 11.34 -7.23
N ALA A 323 -20.92 12.47 -6.89
CA ALA A 323 -19.75 13.00 -7.58
C ALA A 323 -18.51 12.07 -7.49
N ARG A 324 -18.41 11.22 -6.48
CA ARG A 324 -17.30 10.25 -6.28
C ARG A 324 -17.49 8.93 -7.04
N LEU A 325 -18.68 8.62 -7.52
CA LEU A 325 -18.94 7.38 -8.27
C LEU A 325 -18.02 7.20 -9.49
N PRO A 326 -17.68 8.25 -10.28
CA PRO A 326 -16.74 8.12 -11.39
C PRO A 326 -15.34 7.65 -10.98
N VAL A 327 -14.99 7.69 -9.70
CA VAL A 327 -13.71 7.16 -9.17
C VAL A 327 -13.87 5.69 -8.77
N VAL A 328 -14.90 5.34 -8.00
CA VAL A 328 -15.04 3.98 -7.47
C VAL A 328 -15.52 2.97 -8.50
N ILE A 329 -16.37 3.38 -9.45
CA ILE A 329 -16.89 2.47 -10.50
C ILE A 329 -15.76 1.91 -11.39
N PRO A 330 -14.82 2.71 -11.92
CA PRO A 330 -13.69 2.18 -12.67
C PRO A 330 -12.81 1.23 -11.85
N ILE A 331 -12.59 1.51 -10.56
CA ILE A 331 -11.83 0.63 -9.67
C ILE A 331 -12.52 -0.73 -9.57
N TRP A 332 -13.83 -0.73 -9.32
CA TRP A 332 -14.61 -1.95 -9.25
C TRP A 332 -14.61 -2.72 -10.58
N PHE A 333 -14.77 -2.02 -11.69
CA PHE A 333 -14.75 -2.61 -13.03
C PHE A 333 -13.38 -3.25 -13.34
N LEU A 334 -12.28 -2.57 -13.03
CA LEU A 334 -10.92 -3.11 -13.20
C LEU A 334 -10.69 -4.38 -12.36
N ALA A 335 -11.22 -4.42 -11.13
CA ALA A 335 -11.11 -5.59 -10.27
C ALA A 335 -11.89 -6.81 -10.82
N ILE A 336 -12.99 -6.56 -11.56
CA ILE A 336 -13.77 -7.61 -12.22
C ILE A 336 -13.06 -8.13 -13.47
N ILE A 337 -12.48 -7.22 -14.27
CA ILE A 337 -11.77 -7.59 -15.51
C ILE A 337 -10.51 -8.38 -15.20
N PHE A 338 -9.73 -7.95 -14.19
CA PHE A 338 -8.38 -8.44 -13.89
C PHE A 338 -8.29 -9.07 -12.49
N PRO A 339 -8.91 -10.23 -12.22
CA PRO A 339 -8.90 -10.83 -10.89
C PRO A 339 -7.56 -11.48 -10.48
N PHE A 340 -6.45 -11.07 -11.10
CA PHE A 340 -5.13 -11.71 -10.98
C PHE A 340 -4.31 -11.08 -9.85
N PHE A 341 -4.57 -11.49 -8.60
CA PHE A 341 -4.02 -10.88 -7.39
C PHE A 341 -2.49 -10.75 -7.38
N GLY A 342 -1.76 -11.83 -7.59
CA GLY A 342 -0.29 -11.81 -7.60
C GLY A 342 0.31 -11.01 -8.77
N PRO A 343 -0.10 -11.28 -10.02
CA PRO A 343 0.40 -10.58 -11.20
C PRO A 343 0.14 -9.07 -11.20
N ILE A 344 -1.02 -8.62 -10.71
CA ILE A 344 -1.31 -7.18 -10.63
C ILE A 344 -0.44 -6.48 -9.57
N ASN A 345 -0.16 -7.15 -8.44
CA ASN A 345 0.79 -6.64 -7.44
C ASN A 345 2.18 -6.42 -8.03
N SER A 346 2.69 -7.40 -8.79
CA SER A 346 3.99 -7.27 -9.46
C SER A 346 4.02 -6.13 -10.46
N ALA A 347 2.97 -5.99 -11.27
CA ALA A 347 2.88 -4.92 -12.26
C ALA A 347 2.86 -3.54 -11.60
N VAL A 348 2.07 -3.36 -10.55
CA VAL A 348 2.03 -2.12 -9.75
C VAL A 348 3.38 -1.84 -9.08
N GLY A 349 4.01 -2.87 -8.51
CA GLY A 349 5.36 -2.77 -7.93
C GLY A 349 6.38 -2.26 -8.95
N ALA A 350 6.43 -2.89 -10.13
CA ALA A 350 7.38 -2.53 -11.17
C ALA A 350 7.12 -1.15 -11.78
N LEU A 351 5.87 -0.86 -12.15
CA LEU A 351 5.54 0.32 -12.96
C LEU A 351 5.29 1.58 -12.12
N LEU A 352 4.74 1.44 -10.92
CA LEU A 352 4.34 2.59 -10.11
C LEU A 352 5.21 2.78 -8.87
N VAL A 353 5.44 1.73 -8.08
CA VAL A 353 6.25 1.82 -6.85
C VAL A 353 7.69 2.18 -7.16
N SER A 354 8.26 1.66 -8.25
CA SER A 354 9.59 2.04 -8.72
C SER A 354 9.75 3.55 -8.85
N PHE A 355 8.74 4.24 -9.37
CA PHE A 355 8.77 5.70 -9.51
C PHE A 355 8.36 6.43 -8.23
N THR A 356 7.22 6.08 -7.63
CA THR A 356 6.65 6.84 -6.48
C THR A 356 7.53 6.75 -5.24
N VAL A 357 8.09 5.57 -4.97
CA VAL A 357 8.82 5.31 -3.72
C VAL A 357 10.32 5.51 -3.87
N TYR A 358 10.90 5.19 -5.04
CA TYR A 358 12.36 5.14 -5.19
C TYR A 358 12.89 6.23 -6.12
N ILE A 359 12.45 6.27 -7.38
CA ILE A 359 13.07 7.13 -8.41
C ILE A 359 12.75 8.60 -8.16
N ILE A 360 11.48 8.97 -7.98
CA ILE A 360 11.09 10.38 -7.80
C ILE A 360 11.72 10.99 -6.56
N PRO A 361 11.70 10.38 -5.35
CA PRO A 361 12.36 10.95 -4.18
C PRO A 361 13.87 11.13 -4.35
N ALA A 362 14.55 10.14 -4.93
CA ALA A 362 16.00 10.21 -5.16
C ALA A 362 16.36 11.32 -6.16
N LEU A 363 15.65 11.41 -7.29
CA LEU A 363 15.84 12.49 -8.27
C LEU A 363 15.50 13.85 -7.68
N ALA A 364 14.39 13.97 -6.96
CA ALA A 364 13.97 15.22 -6.33
C ALA A 364 15.05 15.74 -5.36
N HIS A 365 15.63 14.85 -4.55
CA HIS A 365 16.72 15.21 -3.66
C HIS A 365 17.97 15.68 -4.45
N MET A 366 18.39 14.93 -5.46
CA MET A 366 19.54 15.30 -6.29
C MET A 366 19.35 16.66 -6.97
N LEU A 367 18.16 16.92 -7.50
CA LEU A 367 17.85 18.18 -8.18
C LEU A 367 17.75 19.35 -7.21
N THR A 368 17.14 19.17 -6.04
CA THR A 368 16.99 20.21 -5.02
C THR A 368 18.34 20.69 -4.52
N TYR A 369 19.30 19.79 -4.30
CA TYR A 369 20.61 20.12 -3.75
C TYR A 369 21.75 20.15 -4.80
N ARG A 370 21.43 20.32 -6.09
CA ARG A 370 22.43 20.33 -7.17
C ARG A 370 23.45 21.45 -7.05
N SER A 371 23.04 22.64 -6.59
CA SER A 371 23.94 23.81 -6.49
C SER A 371 24.68 23.83 -5.15
N ALA A 372 25.90 24.42 -5.14
CA ALA A 372 26.66 24.61 -3.91
C ALA A 372 25.90 25.51 -2.90
N SER A 373 25.22 26.54 -3.39
CA SER A 373 24.42 27.45 -2.57
C SER A 373 23.25 26.68 -1.90
N ALA A 374 22.53 25.80 -2.63
CA ALA A 374 21.47 25.00 -2.04
C ALA A 374 21.99 24.08 -0.93
N ARG A 375 23.17 23.47 -1.14
CA ARG A 375 23.82 22.61 -0.12
C ARG A 375 24.27 23.40 1.12
N GLN A 376 24.77 24.62 0.94
CA GLN A 376 25.21 25.47 2.06
C GLN A 376 24.03 25.92 2.91
N ASN A 377 22.91 26.29 2.26
CA ASN A 377 21.69 26.80 2.89
C ASN A 377 20.68 25.70 3.23
N ALA A 378 21.03 24.43 3.07
CA ALA A 378 20.15 23.32 3.36
C ALA A 378 19.67 23.32 4.82
N ALA A 379 18.36 23.11 5.03
CA ALA A 379 17.75 23.02 6.35
C ALA A 379 18.34 21.87 7.16
N GLU A 380 18.61 20.75 6.50
CA GLU A 380 19.30 19.60 7.10
C GLU A 380 20.61 19.31 6.39
N LYS A 381 21.62 18.95 7.17
CA LYS A 381 22.92 18.50 6.67
C LYS A 381 22.90 16.99 6.44
N PRO A 382 23.82 16.45 5.60
CA PRO A 382 23.99 15.02 5.44
C PRO A 382 24.09 14.29 6.78
N PRO A 383 23.46 13.10 6.95
CA PRO A 383 23.44 12.37 8.21
C PRO A 383 24.84 11.89 8.61
N PHE A 384 25.06 11.63 9.88
CA PHE A 384 26.37 11.24 10.43
C PHE A 384 26.97 9.99 9.79
N PHE A 385 26.12 9.04 9.38
CA PHE A 385 26.52 7.79 8.71
C PHE A 385 26.82 7.98 7.21
N MET A 386 26.50 9.14 6.64
CA MET A 386 26.81 9.50 5.25
C MET A 386 27.14 11.00 5.16
N PRO A 387 28.27 11.44 5.72
CA PRO A 387 28.55 12.86 6.00
C PRO A 387 28.90 13.69 4.77
N SER A 388 28.89 13.11 3.58
CA SER A 388 29.28 13.77 2.33
C SER A 388 28.11 13.90 1.37
N TRP A 389 27.88 15.11 0.85
CA TRP A 389 26.93 15.35 -0.24
C TRP A 389 27.23 14.47 -1.47
N THR A 390 28.52 14.26 -1.77
CA THR A 390 28.93 13.39 -2.87
C THR A 390 28.47 11.95 -2.64
N ALA A 391 28.63 11.42 -1.42
CA ALA A 391 28.18 10.07 -1.07
C ALA A 391 26.66 9.94 -1.21
N MET A 392 25.88 10.95 -0.75
CA MET A 392 24.43 10.98 -0.94
C MET A 392 24.05 10.99 -2.43
N TYR A 393 24.76 11.76 -3.26
CA TYR A 393 24.53 11.77 -4.71
C TYR A 393 24.81 10.42 -5.35
N VAL A 394 25.93 9.80 -5.00
CA VAL A 394 26.29 8.46 -5.51
C VAL A 394 25.26 7.43 -5.12
N LEU A 395 24.81 7.42 -3.86
CA LEU A 395 23.76 6.50 -3.40
C LEU A 395 22.42 6.76 -4.11
N ASN A 396 22.02 8.03 -4.23
CA ASN A 396 20.78 8.38 -4.95
C ASN A 396 20.87 8.00 -6.44
N ALA A 397 22.01 8.23 -7.10
CA ALA A 397 22.21 7.80 -8.47
C ALA A 397 22.16 6.27 -8.59
N PHE A 398 22.77 5.54 -7.65
CA PHE A 398 22.67 4.09 -7.58
C PHE A 398 21.20 3.63 -7.44
N VAL A 399 20.43 4.23 -6.53
CA VAL A 399 18.98 3.91 -6.34
C VAL A 399 18.23 4.12 -7.65
N VAL A 400 18.40 5.27 -8.30
CA VAL A 400 17.72 5.59 -9.56
C VAL A 400 18.09 4.59 -10.65
N ILE A 401 19.38 4.34 -10.87
CA ILE A 401 19.86 3.45 -11.93
C ILE A 401 19.42 2.00 -11.65
N TRP A 402 19.60 1.53 -10.43
CA TRP A 402 19.23 0.18 -10.04
C TRP A 402 17.74 -0.07 -10.22
N VAL A 403 16.89 0.82 -9.66
CA VAL A 403 15.44 0.64 -9.72
C VAL A 403 14.92 0.84 -11.15
N LEU A 404 15.52 1.75 -11.94
CA LEU A 404 15.16 1.95 -13.33
C LEU A 404 15.48 0.71 -14.18
N ILE A 405 16.62 0.08 -13.97
CA ILE A 405 17.04 -1.10 -14.76
C ILE A 405 16.36 -2.37 -14.21
N VAL A 406 16.49 -2.65 -12.92
CA VAL A 406 16.05 -3.92 -12.32
C VAL A 406 14.56 -3.88 -11.99
N GLY A 407 14.08 -2.83 -11.32
CA GLY A 407 12.69 -2.70 -10.91
C GLY A 407 11.76 -2.44 -12.08
N PHE A 408 11.99 -1.33 -12.80
CA PHE A 408 11.14 -0.91 -13.91
C PHE A 408 11.46 -1.66 -15.22
N GLY A 409 12.73 -1.76 -15.62
CA GLY A 409 13.13 -2.39 -16.88
C GLY A 409 12.85 -3.89 -16.88
N PHE A 410 13.67 -4.67 -16.20
CA PHE A 410 13.49 -6.13 -16.15
C PHE A 410 12.23 -6.55 -15.39
N GLY A 411 11.94 -5.88 -14.27
CA GLY A 411 10.73 -6.15 -13.49
C GLY A 411 9.46 -5.78 -14.22
N GLY A 412 9.42 -4.63 -14.90
CA GLY A 412 8.29 -4.21 -15.73
C GLY A 412 8.03 -5.17 -16.88
N TRP A 413 9.08 -5.51 -17.64
CA TRP A 413 8.99 -6.52 -18.70
C TRP A 413 8.46 -7.86 -18.16
N ALA A 414 9.02 -8.36 -17.08
CA ALA A 414 8.62 -9.65 -16.51
C ALA A 414 7.18 -9.61 -15.98
N SER A 415 6.81 -8.55 -15.26
CA SER A 415 5.48 -8.41 -14.66
C SER A 415 4.40 -8.28 -15.73
N VAL A 416 4.64 -7.49 -16.80
CA VAL A 416 3.71 -7.36 -17.93
C VAL A 416 3.60 -8.69 -18.68
N THR A 417 4.72 -9.36 -18.97
CA THR A 417 4.73 -10.69 -19.62
C THR A 417 3.96 -11.72 -18.80
N ASN A 418 4.17 -11.74 -17.48
CA ASN A 418 3.43 -12.64 -16.60
C ASN A 418 1.95 -12.29 -16.54
N PHE A 419 1.60 -11.01 -16.49
CA PHE A 419 0.22 -10.54 -16.50
C PHE A 419 -0.51 -10.95 -17.78
N VAL A 420 0.08 -10.72 -18.96
CA VAL A 420 -0.46 -11.14 -20.25
C VAL A 420 -0.68 -12.65 -20.29
N ARG A 421 0.30 -13.43 -19.81
CA ARG A 421 0.15 -14.90 -19.72
C ARG A 421 -1.04 -15.31 -18.85
N GLN A 422 -1.32 -14.60 -17.75
CA GLN A 422 -2.50 -14.90 -16.92
C GLN A 422 -3.79 -14.57 -17.66
N VAL A 423 -3.82 -13.47 -18.39
CA VAL A 423 -4.97 -13.13 -19.26
C VAL A 423 -5.19 -14.21 -20.33
N ASP A 424 -4.14 -14.68 -20.96
CA ASP A 424 -4.22 -15.75 -21.98
C ASP A 424 -4.70 -17.09 -21.38
N THR A 425 -4.26 -17.39 -20.14
CA THR A 425 -4.57 -18.66 -19.49
C THR A 425 -5.99 -18.70 -18.90
N PHE A 426 -6.43 -17.62 -18.25
CA PHE A 426 -7.69 -17.58 -17.51
C PHE A 426 -8.78 -16.75 -18.19
N GLY A 427 -8.44 -15.94 -19.17
CA GLY A 427 -9.32 -14.98 -19.85
C GLY A 427 -9.58 -13.74 -19.01
N LEU A 428 -10.09 -12.70 -19.68
CA LEU A 428 -10.68 -11.54 -19.00
C LEU A 428 -11.98 -11.95 -18.32
N PHE A 429 -12.35 -11.26 -17.24
CA PHE A 429 -13.56 -11.57 -16.47
C PHE A 429 -13.59 -13.02 -15.93
N ALA A 430 -12.44 -13.59 -15.60
CA ALA A 430 -12.38 -14.96 -15.09
C ALA A 430 -13.27 -15.13 -13.85
N LYS A 431 -14.11 -16.16 -13.84
CA LYS A 431 -14.99 -16.47 -12.69
C LYS A 431 -14.19 -16.79 -11.44
N CYS A 432 -13.10 -17.54 -11.65
CA CYS A 432 -12.30 -18.01 -10.54
C CYS A 432 -10.82 -18.13 -10.92
N TYR A 433 -9.99 -17.22 -10.42
CA TYR A 433 -8.55 -17.27 -10.57
C TYR A 433 -7.93 -18.09 -9.44
N GLN A 434 -7.18 -19.13 -9.79
CA GLN A 434 -6.54 -20.06 -8.83
C GLN A 434 -7.52 -20.60 -7.77
N CYS A 435 -8.68 -21.08 -8.20
CA CYS A 435 -9.62 -21.78 -7.35
C CYS A 435 -9.30 -23.27 -7.29
N LYS A 436 -9.87 -23.96 -6.30
CA LYS A 436 -9.79 -25.41 -6.24
C LYS A 436 -10.42 -25.97 -7.50
N SER A 437 -9.73 -26.92 -8.14
CA SER A 437 -10.33 -27.70 -9.23
C SER A 437 -11.58 -28.41 -8.68
N PRO A 438 -12.73 -28.38 -9.39
CA PRO A 438 -13.86 -29.20 -9.01
C PRO A 438 -13.37 -30.64 -8.97
N VAL A 439 -13.55 -31.33 -7.85
CA VAL A 439 -13.29 -32.76 -7.73
C VAL A 439 -14.14 -33.44 -8.79
N PRO A 440 -13.57 -34.23 -9.72
CA PRO A 440 -14.39 -34.96 -10.69
C PRO A 440 -15.44 -35.74 -9.95
N ALA A 441 -16.71 -35.54 -10.31
CA ALA A 441 -17.82 -36.34 -9.77
C ALA A 441 -17.58 -37.82 -10.11
N GLY A 442 -17.02 -38.58 -9.16
CA GLY A 442 -16.67 -40.00 -9.37
C GLY A 442 -15.62 -40.54 -8.43
N VAL A 443 -14.87 -39.73 -7.74
CA VAL A 443 -13.94 -40.22 -6.70
C VAL A 443 -14.64 -40.08 -5.34
N ALA A 444 -15.37 -41.10 -4.94
CA ALA A 444 -15.91 -41.23 -3.60
C ALA A 444 -14.76 -41.16 -2.59
N HIS A 445 -14.87 -40.24 -1.65
CA HIS A 445 -13.98 -40.11 -0.53
C HIS A 445 -13.85 -41.46 0.20
N ALA A 446 -12.68 -42.08 0.15
CA ALA A 446 -12.33 -43.02 1.17
C ALA A 446 -12.37 -42.31 2.53
N PRO A 447 -13.05 -42.83 3.56
CA PRO A 447 -13.13 -42.16 4.84
C PRO A 447 -11.73 -42.14 5.45
N VAL A 448 -11.21 -40.93 5.68
CA VAL A 448 -10.04 -40.70 6.53
C VAL A 448 -10.49 -40.90 7.98
N SER A 449 -10.69 -42.17 8.33
CA SER A 449 -10.81 -42.61 9.71
C SER A 449 -9.52 -43.38 10.03
N ALA A 450 -8.48 -42.68 10.40
CA ALA A 450 -7.37 -43.20 11.22
C ALA A 450 -6.23 -42.17 11.30
N LEU A 451 -6.45 -41.05 12.00
CA LEU A 451 -5.35 -40.29 12.66
C LEU A 451 -5.89 -39.33 13.71
N HIS A 452 -6.83 -39.82 14.53
CA HIS A 452 -7.16 -39.18 15.81
C HIS A 452 -6.70 -40.13 16.93
N HIS A 453 -5.41 -40.13 17.20
CA HIS A 453 -4.79 -40.49 18.48
C HIS A 453 -3.31 -40.17 18.41
N ARG A 454 -2.97 -38.90 18.70
CA ARG A 454 -1.78 -38.47 19.45
C ARG A 454 -1.74 -36.93 19.49
N LEU A 455 -1.95 -36.45 20.71
CA LEU A 455 -1.88 -35.12 21.26
C LEU A 455 -3.17 -34.31 21.15
#